data_a648a93ec6b81025c68ad207b763c56c
#
_entry.id   a648a93ec6b81025c68ad207b763c56c
#
_cell.length_a   1.000
_cell.length_b   1.000
_cell.length_c   1.000
_cell.angle_alpha   90.00
_cell.angle_beta   90.00
_cell.angle_gamma   90.00
#
_symmetry.space_group_name_H-M   'P 1'
#
loop_
_entity.id
_entity.type
_entity.pdbx_description
1 polymer ?
#
loop_
_entity_poly.entity_id
_entity_poly.type
_entity_poly.pdbx_seq_one_letter_code
_entity_poly.pdbx_strand_id
1 'polypeptide(L)'
;MDEENLKIRRGNVGDAETLAPLAIKIFNDAFAANPLNKPEDMRAYIAEAFSLETTRRELADERMIFFIAEIEGMMIGYAKLIEHSSEECVSDENPIELSRLYVLKDFHGQGIAGKLMKECFDIARRKNYQTMWLGVWEYNFRAQKFYEKLGFSKVGRHIFQLGNDPQTDWVMEKKID
;
A
#
# COMPACT_ATOMS: atom_id res chain seq x y z
N MET A 1 -15.15 -4.17 -19.08
CA MET A 1 -15.78 -4.47 -17.77
C MET A 1 -16.46 -3.19 -17.32
N ASP A 2 -17.75 -3.24 -17.06
CA ASP A 2 -18.53 -2.05 -16.74
C ASP A 2 -18.01 -1.43 -15.43
N GLU A 3 -17.69 -0.14 -15.47
CA GLU A 3 -17.24 0.62 -14.29
C GLU A 3 -18.31 0.67 -13.17
N GLU A 4 -19.52 0.23 -13.47
CA GLU A 4 -20.68 0.26 -12.58
C GLU A 4 -20.57 -0.69 -11.36
N ASN A 5 -19.70 -1.70 -11.39
CA ASN A 5 -19.61 -2.70 -10.32
C ASN A 5 -18.44 -2.51 -9.36
N LEU A 6 -17.53 -1.56 -9.62
CA LEU A 6 -16.40 -1.29 -8.71
C LEU A 6 -16.85 -0.38 -7.57
N LYS A 7 -16.75 -0.89 -6.34
CA LYS A 7 -16.97 -0.14 -5.11
C LYS A 7 -15.68 0.02 -4.34
N ILE A 8 -15.40 1.23 -3.86
CA ILE A 8 -14.34 1.48 -2.89
C ILE A 8 -14.99 1.92 -1.59
N ARG A 9 -14.59 1.29 -0.49
CA ARG A 9 -15.11 1.58 0.85
C ARG A 9 -14.02 1.59 1.91
N ARG A 10 -14.32 2.14 3.07
CA ARG A 10 -13.47 2.02 4.26
C ARG A 10 -13.41 0.57 4.72
N GLY A 11 -12.19 0.12 5.05
CA GLY A 11 -11.98 -1.13 5.75
C GLY A 11 -12.30 -1.01 7.25
N ASN A 12 -12.66 -2.12 7.85
CA ASN A 12 -12.91 -2.26 9.28
C ASN A 12 -12.44 -3.63 9.80
N VAL A 13 -12.47 -3.85 11.10
CA VAL A 13 -11.96 -5.08 11.73
C VAL A 13 -12.62 -6.36 11.19
N GLY A 14 -13.89 -6.28 10.78
CA GLY A 14 -14.62 -7.42 10.18
C GLY A 14 -14.04 -7.89 8.85
N ASP A 15 -13.23 -7.08 8.19
CA ASP A 15 -12.60 -7.41 6.91
C ASP A 15 -11.35 -8.29 7.06
N ALA A 16 -10.82 -8.45 8.27
CA ALA A 16 -9.51 -9.06 8.49
C ALA A 16 -9.39 -10.48 7.92
N GLU A 17 -10.43 -11.30 8.04
CA GLU A 17 -10.41 -12.69 7.58
C GLU A 17 -10.34 -12.83 6.06
N THR A 18 -10.85 -11.85 5.33
CA THR A 18 -10.78 -11.80 3.86
C THR A 18 -9.55 -11.03 3.40
N LEU A 19 -9.18 -9.95 4.10
CA LEU A 19 -8.07 -9.09 3.73
C LEU A 19 -6.69 -9.75 3.92
N ALA A 20 -6.49 -10.49 5.01
CA ALA A 20 -5.21 -11.14 5.29
C ALA A 20 -4.79 -12.12 4.17
N PRO A 21 -5.60 -13.11 3.76
CA PRO A 21 -5.24 -13.99 2.65
C PRO A 21 -5.12 -13.25 1.30
N LEU A 22 -5.92 -12.22 1.06
CA LEU A 22 -5.80 -11.38 -0.13
C LEU A 22 -4.44 -10.68 -0.18
N ALA A 23 -4.00 -10.07 0.93
CA ALA A 23 -2.72 -9.38 1.03
C ALA A 23 -1.55 -10.35 0.78
N ILE A 24 -1.60 -11.55 1.36
CA ILE A 24 -0.61 -12.62 1.14
C ILE A 24 -0.54 -12.98 -0.35
N LYS A 25 -1.70 -13.22 -0.97
CA LYS A 25 -1.76 -13.57 -2.38
C LYS A 25 -1.14 -12.49 -3.25
N ILE A 26 -1.55 -11.24 -3.08
CA ILE A 26 -1.06 -10.12 -3.90
C ILE A 26 0.44 -9.92 -3.71
N PHE A 27 0.93 -10.00 -2.48
CA PHE A 27 2.36 -9.84 -2.18
C PHE A 27 3.19 -10.94 -2.84
N ASN A 28 2.76 -12.21 -2.74
CA ASN A 28 3.41 -13.31 -3.44
C ASN A 28 3.39 -13.13 -4.97
N ASP A 29 2.25 -12.79 -5.54
CA ASP A 29 2.12 -12.57 -7.00
C ASP A 29 3.03 -11.44 -7.49
N ALA A 30 3.28 -10.42 -6.65
CA ALA A 30 4.10 -9.28 -7.01
C ALA A 30 5.61 -9.54 -6.88
N PHE A 31 6.03 -10.30 -5.88
CA PHE A 31 7.43 -10.33 -5.45
C PHE A 31 8.10 -11.71 -5.47
N ALA A 32 7.35 -12.82 -5.35
CA ALA A 32 7.95 -14.15 -5.21
C ALA A 32 8.71 -14.63 -6.46
N ALA A 33 8.35 -14.15 -7.64
CA ALA A 33 9.02 -14.52 -8.89
C ALA A 33 10.35 -13.78 -9.12
N ASN A 34 10.66 -12.76 -8.32
CA ASN A 34 11.91 -12.02 -8.46
C ASN A 34 13.06 -12.81 -7.82
N PRO A 35 14.14 -13.12 -8.56
CA PRO A 35 15.26 -13.94 -8.05
C PRO A 35 16.04 -13.29 -6.90
N LEU A 36 15.88 -11.98 -6.67
CA LEU A 36 16.48 -11.28 -5.54
C LEU A 36 15.74 -11.57 -4.22
N ASN A 37 14.49 -12.03 -4.27
CA ASN A 37 13.69 -12.32 -3.08
C ASN A 37 13.82 -13.81 -2.70
N LYS A 38 14.50 -14.09 -1.60
CA LYS A 38 14.64 -15.45 -1.11
C LYS A 38 13.31 -15.95 -0.54
N PRO A 39 12.90 -17.20 -0.85
CA PRO A 39 11.63 -17.76 -0.38
C PRO A 39 11.50 -17.78 1.16
N GLU A 40 12.58 -17.99 1.89
CA GLU A 40 12.58 -17.98 3.35
C GLU A 40 12.30 -16.58 3.93
N ASP A 41 12.90 -15.54 3.38
CA ASP A 41 12.70 -14.15 3.80
C ASP A 41 11.29 -13.67 3.46
N MET A 42 10.79 -14.03 2.27
CA MET A 42 9.40 -13.80 1.88
C MET A 42 8.42 -14.44 2.85
N ARG A 43 8.62 -15.72 3.22
CA ARG A 43 7.74 -16.42 4.18
C ARG A 43 7.77 -15.78 5.55
N ALA A 44 8.96 -15.42 6.04
CA ALA A 44 9.11 -14.77 7.34
C ALA A 44 8.37 -13.43 7.39
N TYR A 45 8.56 -12.58 6.38
CA TYR A 45 7.88 -11.30 6.26
C TYR A 45 6.36 -11.45 6.18
N ILE A 46 5.87 -12.35 5.31
CA ILE A 46 4.43 -12.61 5.13
C ILE A 46 3.79 -13.08 6.44
N ALA A 47 4.44 -14.01 7.16
CA ALA A 47 3.92 -14.55 8.41
C ALA A 47 3.77 -13.48 9.50
N GLU A 48 4.62 -12.46 9.50
CA GLU A 48 4.55 -11.35 10.44
C GLU A 48 3.58 -10.26 9.95
N ALA A 49 3.80 -9.74 8.73
CA ALA A 49 3.13 -8.55 8.21
C ALA A 49 1.67 -8.77 7.82
N PHE A 50 1.30 -10.00 7.41
CA PHE A 50 -0.03 -10.32 6.87
C PHE A 50 -0.75 -11.43 7.65
N SER A 51 -0.30 -11.75 8.90
CA SER A 51 -1.06 -12.65 9.75
C SER A 51 -2.46 -12.08 10.03
N LEU A 52 -3.42 -12.96 10.31
CA LEU A 52 -4.77 -12.53 10.68
C LEU A 52 -4.75 -11.64 11.93
N GLU A 53 -3.91 -11.97 12.90
CA GLU A 53 -3.73 -11.18 14.14
C GLU A 53 -3.20 -9.77 13.83
N THR A 54 -2.12 -9.66 13.03
CA THR A 54 -1.57 -8.37 12.62
C THR A 54 -2.59 -7.57 11.82
N THR A 55 -3.29 -8.21 10.87
CA THR A 55 -4.31 -7.55 10.04
C THR A 55 -5.47 -7.02 10.91
N ARG A 56 -5.94 -7.79 11.90
CA ARG A 56 -6.97 -7.32 12.85
C ARG A 56 -6.49 -6.14 13.68
N ARG A 57 -5.27 -6.21 14.21
CA ARG A 57 -4.66 -5.14 15.00
C ARG A 57 -4.51 -3.87 14.17
N GLU A 58 -4.03 -3.98 12.93
CA GLU A 58 -3.89 -2.84 12.02
C GLU A 58 -5.25 -2.22 11.65
N LEU A 59 -6.28 -3.03 11.39
CA LEU A 59 -7.63 -2.53 11.10
C LEU A 59 -8.32 -1.89 12.33
N ALA A 60 -7.88 -2.24 13.53
CA ALA A 60 -8.37 -1.66 14.79
C ALA A 60 -7.62 -0.38 15.23
N ASP A 61 -6.42 -0.13 14.67
CA ASP A 61 -5.63 1.07 15.01
C ASP A 61 -6.23 2.29 14.30
N GLU A 62 -6.65 3.28 15.09
CA GLU A 62 -7.27 4.51 14.59
C GLU A 62 -6.35 5.34 13.67
N ARG A 63 -5.02 5.17 13.80
CA ARG A 63 -4.03 5.81 12.92
C ARG A 63 -3.89 5.13 11.56
N MET A 64 -4.46 3.96 11.39
CA MET A 64 -4.37 3.20 10.15
C MET A 64 -5.69 3.27 9.37
N ILE A 65 -5.59 3.74 8.14
CA ILE A 65 -6.75 3.95 7.28
C ILE A 65 -6.69 2.95 6.14
N PHE A 66 -7.70 2.09 6.04
CA PHE A 66 -7.81 1.14 4.94
C PHE A 66 -8.92 1.55 3.97
N PHE A 67 -8.63 1.45 2.67
CA PHE A 67 -9.62 1.45 1.60
C PHE A 67 -9.60 0.12 0.88
N ILE A 68 -10.76 -0.47 0.68
CA ILE A 68 -10.94 -1.77 0.04
C ILE A 68 -11.68 -1.58 -1.28
N ALA A 69 -11.13 -2.14 -2.35
CA ALA A 69 -11.77 -2.20 -3.66
C ALA A 69 -12.46 -3.55 -3.83
N GLU A 70 -13.74 -3.51 -4.19
CA GLU A 70 -14.60 -4.68 -4.37
C GLU A 70 -15.31 -4.63 -5.72
N ILE A 71 -15.46 -5.81 -6.35
CA ILE A 71 -16.35 -6.04 -7.49
C ILE A 71 -17.29 -7.17 -7.11
N GLU A 72 -18.60 -6.94 -7.19
CA GLU A 72 -19.63 -7.93 -6.84
C GLU A 72 -19.43 -8.57 -5.44
N GLY A 73 -18.96 -7.79 -4.48
CA GLY A 73 -18.68 -8.25 -3.12
C GLY A 73 -17.36 -8.98 -2.93
N MET A 74 -16.58 -9.21 -3.99
CA MET A 74 -15.25 -9.80 -3.91
C MET A 74 -14.20 -8.71 -3.74
N MET A 75 -13.36 -8.80 -2.70
CA MET A 75 -12.20 -7.93 -2.53
C MET A 75 -11.16 -8.21 -3.61
N ILE A 76 -10.74 -7.17 -4.34
CA ILE A 76 -9.78 -7.26 -5.45
C ILE A 76 -8.53 -6.41 -5.24
N GLY A 77 -8.52 -5.58 -4.22
CA GLY A 77 -7.38 -4.73 -3.89
C GLY A 77 -7.64 -3.87 -2.67
N TYR A 78 -6.59 -3.23 -2.17
CA TYR A 78 -6.69 -2.32 -1.04
C TYR A 78 -5.55 -1.30 -1.00
N ALA A 79 -5.79 -0.23 -0.27
CA ALA A 79 -4.77 0.74 0.14
C ALA A 79 -4.74 0.85 1.66
N LYS A 80 -3.54 1.07 2.24
CA LYS A 80 -3.33 1.34 3.66
C LYS A 80 -2.56 2.64 3.82
N LEU A 81 -3.11 3.56 4.60
CA LEU A 81 -2.43 4.77 5.04
C LEU A 81 -2.09 4.66 6.53
N ILE A 82 -1.00 5.32 6.94
CA ILE A 82 -0.61 5.47 8.35
C ILE A 82 -0.50 6.95 8.64
N GLU A 83 -1.29 7.43 9.60
CA GLU A 83 -1.28 8.81 10.07
C GLU A 83 -0.06 9.08 10.96
N HIS A 84 0.47 10.29 10.88
CA HIS A 84 1.62 10.74 11.69
C HIS A 84 2.87 9.84 11.52
N SER A 85 3.03 9.23 10.36
CA SER A 85 4.22 8.47 9.97
C SER A 85 5.14 9.35 9.13
N SER A 86 6.41 9.42 9.48
CA SER A 86 7.40 10.28 8.82
C SER A 86 8.72 9.55 8.58
N GLU A 87 9.48 10.04 7.62
CA GLU A 87 10.85 9.64 7.32
C GLU A 87 11.75 10.88 7.31
N GLU A 88 13.03 10.74 7.65
CA GLU A 88 13.98 11.87 7.77
C GLU A 88 14.09 12.71 6.48
N CYS A 89 13.96 12.06 5.32
CA CYS A 89 14.07 12.73 4.02
C CYS A 89 12.77 13.35 3.52
N VAL A 90 11.64 13.17 4.22
CA VAL A 90 10.35 13.79 3.86
C VAL A 90 10.31 15.23 4.33
N SER A 91 9.86 16.12 3.46
CA SER A 91 9.95 17.58 3.65
C SER A 91 8.94 18.17 4.65
N ASP A 92 8.02 17.38 5.18
CA ASP A 92 6.92 17.79 6.05
C ASP A 92 7.11 17.19 7.45
N GLU A 93 6.81 17.95 8.49
CA GLU A 93 6.90 17.48 9.88
C GLU A 93 5.72 16.57 10.29
N ASN A 94 4.61 16.64 9.56
CA ASN A 94 3.42 15.84 9.83
C ASN A 94 2.81 15.26 8.53
N PRO A 95 3.54 14.38 7.84
CA PRO A 95 3.04 13.76 6.62
C PRO A 95 2.13 12.57 6.93
N ILE A 96 1.45 12.06 5.88
CA ILE A 96 0.75 10.78 5.91
C ILE A 96 1.47 9.78 5.01
N GLU A 97 1.62 8.54 5.47
CA GLU A 97 2.26 7.47 4.71
C GLU A 97 1.23 6.66 3.90
N LEU A 98 1.50 6.45 2.62
CA LEU A 98 0.88 5.37 1.86
C LEU A 98 1.72 4.09 2.07
N SER A 99 1.34 3.29 3.03
CA SER A 99 2.10 2.10 3.43
C SER A 99 1.90 0.90 2.48
N ARG A 100 0.70 0.75 1.92
CA ARG A 100 0.38 -0.34 0.97
C ARG A 100 -0.61 0.15 -0.08
N LEU A 101 -0.39 -0.28 -1.33
CA LEU A 101 -1.34 -0.12 -2.44
C LEU A 101 -1.25 -1.37 -3.32
N TYR A 102 -2.22 -2.23 -3.20
CA TYR A 102 -2.21 -3.54 -3.82
C TYR A 102 -3.51 -3.85 -4.55
N VAL A 103 -3.40 -4.42 -5.75
CA VAL A 103 -4.51 -4.87 -6.58
C VAL A 103 -4.16 -6.26 -7.14
N LEU A 104 -5.10 -7.18 -7.14
CA LEU A 104 -4.95 -8.50 -7.76
C LEU A 104 -4.48 -8.36 -9.20
N LYS A 105 -3.54 -9.23 -9.61
CA LYS A 105 -2.89 -9.19 -10.92
C LYS A 105 -3.89 -9.19 -12.09
N ASP A 106 -4.97 -9.97 -11.97
CA ASP A 106 -6.00 -10.09 -13.01
C ASP A 106 -6.80 -8.79 -13.24
N PHE A 107 -6.71 -7.86 -12.30
CA PHE A 107 -7.36 -6.55 -12.36
C PHE A 107 -6.38 -5.40 -12.64
N HIS A 108 -5.12 -5.70 -12.98
CA HIS A 108 -4.16 -4.66 -13.34
C HIS A 108 -4.53 -3.98 -14.67
N GLY A 109 -4.20 -2.69 -14.81
CA GLY A 109 -4.48 -1.92 -16.02
C GLY A 109 -5.90 -1.38 -16.14
N GLN A 110 -6.77 -1.67 -15.15
CA GLN A 110 -8.19 -1.28 -15.16
C GLN A 110 -8.48 -0.02 -14.31
N GLY A 111 -7.44 0.75 -13.95
CA GLY A 111 -7.61 2.02 -13.23
C GLY A 111 -7.88 1.90 -11.73
N ILE A 112 -8.00 0.68 -11.16
CA ILE A 112 -8.39 0.45 -9.76
C ILE A 112 -7.42 1.09 -8.77
N ALA A 113 -6.10 0.95 -9.01
CA ALA A 113 -5.09 1.59 -8.18
C ALA A 113 -5.23 3.13 -8.17
N GLY A 114 -5.56 3.73 -9.31
CA GLY A 114 -5.82 5.17 -9.42
C GLY A 114 -7.06 5.59 -8.61
N LYS A 115 -8.13 4.78 -8.63
CA LYS A 115 -9.34 5.05 -7.84
C LYS A 115 -9.07 4.89 -6.33
N LEU A 116 -8.30 3.89 -5.90
CA LEU A 116 -7.84 3.76 -4.52
C LEU A 116 -6.99 4.98 -4.08
N MET A 117 -6.06 5.42 -4.94
CA MET A 117 -5.24 6.61 -4.67
C MET A 117 -6.09 7.87 -4.54
N LYS A 118 -7.17 8.00 -5.33
CA LYS A 118 -8.09 9.13 -5.21
C LYS A 118 -8.70 9.18 -3.80
N GLU A 119 -9.18 8.06 -3.26
CA GLU A 119 -9.71 8.01 -1.90
C GLU A 119 -8.64 8.33 -0.85
N CYS A 120 -7.39 7.88 -1.08
CA CYS A 120 -6.26 8.22 -0.21
C CYS A 120 -5.98 9.73 -0.20
N PHE A 121 -5.96 10.38 -1.36
CA PHE A 121 -5.80 11.84 -1.43
C PHE A 121 -6.98 12.58 -0.82
N ASP A 122 -8.21 12.13 -1.09
CA ASP A 122 -9.42 12.78 -0.56
C ASP A 122 -9.49 12.72 0.97
N ILE A 123 -9.11 11.60 1.60
CA ILE A 123 -9.05 11.53 3.06
C ILE A 123 -7.89 12.36 3.63
N ALA A 124 -6.73 12.35 2.98
CA ALA A 124 -5.59 13.15 3.41
C ALA A 124 -5.92 14.65 3.41
N ARG A 125 -6.57 15.15 2.35
CA ARG A 125 -7.08 16.54 2.30
C ARG A 125 -8.06 16.84 3.42
N ARG A 126 -9.07 15.98 3.62
CA ARG A 126 -10.07 16.17 4.70
C ARG A 126 -9.46 16.21 6.09
N LYS A 127 -8.32 15.52 6.28
CA LYS A 127 -7.57 15.52 7.53
C LYS A 127 -6.47 16.58 7.59
N ASN A 128 -6.39 17.46 6.56
CA ASN A 128 -5.43 18.56 6.46
C ASN A 128 -3.95 18.14 6.39
N TYR A 129 -3.67 16.92 5.88
CA TYR A 129 -2.30 16.55 5.53
C TYR A 129 -1.87 17.27 4.25
N GLN A 130 -0.67 17.84 4.26
CA GLN A 130 -0.11 18.59 3.14
C GLN A 130 0.87 17.76 2.30
N THR A 131 1.32 16.65 2.84
CA THR A 131 2.28 15.75 2.16
C THR A 131 1.90 14.31 2.38
N MET A 132 1.91 13.54 1.29
CA MET A 132 1.85 12.07 1.33
C MET A 132 3.21 11.52 0.88
N TRP A 133 3.70 10.51 1.59
CA TRP A 133 4.93 9.82 1.22
C TRP A 133 4.73 8.31 1.18
N LEU A 134 5.66 7.61 0.55
CA LEU A 134 5.68 6.16 0.43
C LEU A 134 7.10 5.62 0.27
N GLY A 135 7.30 4.36 0.66
CA GLY A 135 8.44 3.55 0.26
C GLY A 135 8.10 2.70 -0.95
N VAL A 136 9.02 2.57 -1.89
CA VAL A 136 8.86 1.68 -3.04
C VAL A 136 10.19 1.01 -3.37
N TRP A 137 10.19 -0.32 -3.45
CA TRP A 137 11.39 -1.10 -3.74
C TRP A 137 12.11 -0.60 -4.99
N GLU A 138 13.44 -0.46 -4.89
CA GLU A 138 14.27 0.12 -5.96
C GLU A 138 14.18 -0.63 -7.31
N TYR A 139 13.81 -1.90 -7.29
CA TYR A 139 13.59 -2.72 -8.50
C TYR A 139 12.10 -2.79 -8.93
N ASN A 140 11.18 -2.18 -8.23
CA ASN A 140 9.77 -2.11 -8.64
C ASN A 140 9.52 -0.92 -9.59
N PHE A 141 10.14 -0.98 -10.78
CA PHE A 141 10.06 0.09 -11.79
C PHE A 141 8.64 0.41 -12.23
N ARG A 142 7.74 -0.59 -12.19
CA ARG A 142 6.34 -0.38 -12.54
C ARG A 142 5.63 0.52 -11.54
N ALA A 143 5.80 0.25 -10.24
CA ALA A 143 5.22 1.06 -9.19
C ALA A 143 5.84 2.47 -9.17
N GLN A 144 7.15 2.59 -9.33
CA GLN A 144 7.83 3.90 -9.41
C GLN A 144 7.21 4.76 -10.51
N LYS A 145 7.08 4.24 -11.75
CA LYS A 145 6.44 4.95 -12.86
C LYS A 145 4.99 5.32 -12.59
N PHE A 146 4.25 4.48 -11.87
CA PHE A 146 2.87 4.77 -11.46
C PHE A 146 2.82 5.97 -10.51
N TYR A 147 3.67 5.99 -9.48
CA TYR A 147 3.73 7.09 -8.53
C TYR A 147 4.25 8.39 -9.15
N GLU A 148 5.26 8.31 -10.03
CA GLU A 148 5.75 9.46 -10.79
C GLU A 148 4.64 10.12 -11.61
N LYS A 149 3.78 9.33 -12.28
CA LYS A 149 2.61 9.85 -13.01
C LYS A 149 1.58 10.52 -12.12
N LEU A 150 1.51 10.14 -10.84
CA LEU A 150 0.64 10.78 -9.84
C LEU A 150 1.29 12.02 -9.22
N GLY A 151 2.52 12.37 -9.61
CA GLY A 151 3.24 13.56 -9.15
C GLY A 151 4.11 13.34 -7.91
N PHE A 152 4.38 12.08 -7.53
CA PHE A 152 5.40 11.79 -6.51
C PHE A 152 6.80 11.95 -7.09
N SER A 153 7.72 12.43 -6.27
CA SER A 153 9.15 12.55 -6.60
C SER A 153 10.00 11.83 -5.55
N LYS A 154 11.14 11.28 -5.98
CA LYS A 154 12.11 10.64 -5.09
C LYS A 154 12.80 11.70 -4.24
N VAL A 155 12.81 11.51 -2.92
CA VAL A 155 13.42 12.44 -1.97
C VAL A 155 14.51 11.79 -1.12
N GLY A 156 14.55 10.45 -1.06
CA GLY A 156 15.57 9.72 -0.30
C GLY A 156 15.43 8.22 -0.47
N ARG A 157 16.03 7.50 0.45
CA ARG A 157 15.99 6.04 0.56
C ARG A 157 15.87 5.63 2.00
N HIS A 158 15.23 4.47 2.23
CA HIS A 158 15.27 3.79 3.51
C HIS A 158 15.49 2.28 3.33
N ILE A 159 15.74 1.59 4.42
CA ILE A 159 15.85 0.14 4.42
C ILE A 159 14.50 -0.47 4.72
N PHE A 160 14.04 -1.32 3.83
CA PHE A 160 12.89 -2.19 4.03
C PHE A 160 13.38 -3.59 4.42
N GLN A 161 12.95 -4.09 5.57
CA GLN A 161 13.38 -5.39 6.06
C GLN A 161 12.46 -6.50 5.54
N LEU A 162 12.92 -7.25 4.53
CA LEU A 162 12.22 -8.42 4.01
C LEU A 162 12.75 -9.68 4.72
N GLY A 163 12.11 -10.13 5.81
CA GLY A 163 12.66 -11.19 6.64
C GLY A 163 14.06 -10.82 7.17
N ASN A 164 15.10 -11.56 6.80
CA ASN A 164 16.50 -11.23 7.14
C ASN A 164 17.24 -10.44 6.06
N ASP A 165 16.58 -10.12 4.96
CA ASP A 165 17.18 -9.39 3.83
C ASP A 165 16.86 -7.88 3.91
N PRO A 166 17.86 -7.02 4.18
CA PRO A 166 17.68 -5.57 4.14
C PRO A 166 17.66 -5.09 2.68
N GLN A 167 16.50 -4.69 2.20
CA GLN A 167 16.31 -4.15 0.86
C GLN A 167 16.25 -2.62 0.88
N THR A 168 16.57 -2.00 -0.24
CA THR A 168 16.49 -0.55 -0.40
C THR A 168 15.19 -0.17 -1.07
N ASP A 169 14.43 0.72 -0.41
CA ASP A 169 13.30 1.39 -1.01
C ASP A 169 13.66 2.85 -1.34
N TRP A 170 13.16 3.34 -2.46
CA TRP A 170 13.06 4.76 -2.69
C TRP A 170 11.96 5.35 -1.81
N VAL A 171 12.26 6.39 -1.07
CA VAL A 171 11.25 7.23 -0.45
C VAL A 171 10.80 8.26 -1.47
N MET A 172 9.49 8.29 -1.72
CA MET A 172 8.88 9.25 -2.64
C MET A 172 7.85 10.09 -1.90
N GLU A 173 7.77 11.38 -2.19
CA GLU A 173 6.77 12.26 -1.61
C GLU A 173 5.98 13.04 -2.67
N LYS A 174 4.79 13.48 -2.31
CA LYS A 174 3.95 14.38 -3.07
C LYS A 174 3.26 15.37 -2.15
N LYS A 175 3.29 16.66 -2.54
CA LYS A 175 2.42 17.66 -1.90
C LYS A 175 0.96 17.42 -2.31
N ILE A 176 0.07 17.53 -1.32
CA ILE A 176 -1.37 17.36 -1.49
C ILE A 176 -1.99 18.74 -1.61
N ASP A 177 -2.53 19.04 -2.79
CA ASP A 177 -3.23 20.30 -3.09
C ASP A 177 -4.69 20.25 -2.62
#